data_ed41cfa23852b0420c652d397a489c55
#
_entry.id   ed41cfa23852b0420c652d397a489c55
#
_cell.length_a   1.000
_cell.length_b   1.000
_cell.length_c   1.000
_cell.angle_alpha   90.00
_cell.angle_beta   90.00
_cell.angle_gamma   90.00
#
_symmetry.space_group_name_H-M   'P 1'
#
loop_
_entity.id
_entity.type
_entity.pdbx_description
1 polymer ?
#
loop_
_entity_poly.entity_id
_entity_poly.type
_entity_poly.pdbx_seq_one_letter_code
_entity_poly.pdbx_strand_id
1 'polypeptide(L)'
;MPKQASLKLTHRLDECTCAKDNPAFALNDAGTNNRVTVEASGKKCQAIKVDGELIEIQPHKCDWCIREYDTGICLFIELKSGKKEVSHAMDQIANTIKWFKQYTEPFAIHSKCYAIMKKGCPAFSTKLQGLKRKFKTAYGCDFTIRESGIKIQF
;
A
#
# COMPACT_ATOMS: atom_id res chain seq x y z
N MET A 1 1.34 -10.42 -24.56
CA MET A 1 1.53 -10.66 -23.12
C MET A 1 1.18 -9.45 -22.25
N PRO A 2 1.79 -8.26 -22.40
CA PRO A 2 1.43 -7.12 -21.53
C PRO A 2 -0.04 -6.72 -21.55
N LYS A 3 -0.67 -6.74 -22.73
CA LYS A 3 -2.10 -6.38 -22.89
C LYS A 3 -3.06 -7.33 -22.18
N GLN A 4 -2.79 -8.64 -22.19
CA GLN A 4 -3.64 -9.61 -21.51
C GLN A 4 -3.50 -9.55 -19.99
N ALA A 5 -2.30 -9.29 -19.49
CA ALA A 5 -2.08 -9.10 -18.07
C ALA A 5 -2.78 -7.81 -17.58
N SER A 6 -2.72 -6.73 -18.37
CA SER A 6 -3.42 -5.48 -18.06
C SER A 6 -4.94 -5.64 -18.01
N LEU A 7 -5.51 -6.38 -18.98
CA LEU A 7 -6.95 -6.68 -19.00
C LEU A 7 -7.39 -7.54 -17.81
N LYS A 8 -6.62 -8.58 -17.49
CA LYS A 8 -6.84 -9.39 -16.28
C LYS A 8 -6.77 -8.56 -15.01
N LEU A 9 -5.82 -7.64 -14.95
CA LEU A 9 -5.65 -6.78 -13.81
C LEU A 9 -6.84 -5.84 -13.61
N THR A 10 -7.29 -5.15 -14.67
CA THR A 10 -8.42 -4.24 -14.60
C THR A 10 -9.68 -4.96 -14.13
N HIS A 11 -9.88 -6.18 -14.60
CA HIS A 11 -11.00 -7.02 -14.18
C HIS A 11 -10.86 -7.44 -12.71
N ARG A 12 -9.66 -7.85 -12.27
CA ARG A 12 -9.42 -8.22 -10.87
C ARG A 12 -9.47 -7.03 -9.92
N LEU A 13 -9.07 -5.85 -10.34
CA LEU A 13 -9.22 -4.63 -9.53
C LEU A 13 -10.69 -4.40 -9.19
N ASP A 14 -11.58 -4.58 -10.15
CA ASP A 14 -13.02 -4.45 -9.91
C ASP A 14 -13.57 -5.53 -8.98
N GLU A 15 -13.07 -6.75 -9.09
CA GLU A 15 -13.46 -7.89 -8.23
C GLU A 15 -12.97 -7.74 -6.79
N CYS A 16 -11.75 -7.22 -6.60
CA CYS A 16 -11.12 -7.09 -5.29
C CYS A 16 -11.47 -5.79 -4.57
N THR A 17 -12.33 -4.96 -5.14
CA THR A 17 -12.70 -3.68 -4.55
C THR A 17 -13.60 -3.87 -3.34
N CYS A 18 -13.12 -3.51 -2.16
CA CYS A 18 -13.89 -3.58 -0.92
C CYS A 18 -14.90 -2.46 -0.79
N ALA A 19 -14.59 -1.27 -1.29
CA ALA A 19 -15.46 -0.12 -1.24
C ALA A 19 -15.13 0.87 -2.37
N LYS A 20 -16.16 1.46 -2.98
CA LYS A 20 -16.03 2.51 -3.99
C LYS A 20 -16.72 3.76 -3.46
N ASP A 21 -16.14 4.91 -3.75
CA ASP A 21 -16.72 6.23 -3.45
C ASP A 21 -17.04 6.48 -1.96
N ASN A 22 -16.37 5.77 -1.07
CA ASN A 22 -16.50 6.02 0.36
C ASN A 22 -15.64 7.21 0.80
N PRO A 23 -16.14 8.03 1.76
CA PRO A 23 -15.32 9.12 2.31
C PRO A 23 -14.15 8.64 3.16
N ALA A 24 -14.23 7.42 3.71
CA ALA A 24 -13.17 6.82 4.51
C ALA A 24 -13.18 5.30 4.41
N PHE A 25 -11.98 4.72 4.50
CA PHE A 25 -11.76 3.27 4.45
C PHE A 25 -11.13 2.81 5.76
N ALA A 26 -11.82 1.94 6.49
CA ALA A 26 -11.25 1.29 7.67
C ALA A 26 -10.58 -0.01 7.23
N LEU A 27 -9.25 -0.04 7.31
CA LEU A 27 -8.44 -1.19 6.90
C LEU A 27 -7.92 -1.91 8.14
N ASN A 28 -8.02 -3.20 8.16
CA ASN A 28 -7.53 -4.03 9.25
C ASN A 28 -6.85 -5.29 8.74
N ASP A 29 -6.09 -5.91 9.63
CA ASP A 29 -5.50 -7.21 9.41
C ASP A 29 -6.34 -8.27 10.16
N ALA A 30 -6.76 -9.30 9.44
CA ALA A 30 -7.54 -10.39 10.01
C ALA A 30 -6.75 -11.10 11.14
N GLY A 31 -7.38 -11.27 12.30
CA GLY A 31 -6.77 -11.95 13.45
C GLY A 31 -5.88 -11.08 14.34
N THR A 32 -5.67 -9.82 13.98
CA THR A 32 -4.98 -8.83 14.83
C THR A 32 -5.85 -7.58 14.99
N ASN A 33 -5.52 -6.73 15.97
CA ASN A 33 -6.17 -5.42 16.12
C ASN A 33 -5.43 -4.30 15.40
N ASN A 34 -4.55 -4.64 14.47
CA ASN A 34 -3.84 -3.65 13.69
C ASN A 34 -4.78 -3.02 12.66
N ARG A 35 -4.90 -1.70 12.68
CA ARG A 35 -5.86 -0.98 11.86
C ARG A 35 -5.41 0.43 11.51
N VAL A 36 -5.90 0.92 10.40
CA VAL A 36 -5.73 2.29 9.95
C VAL A 36 -6.99 2.74 9.22
N THR A 37 -7.35 4.01 9.37
CA THR A 37 -8.41 4.62 8.58
C THR A 37 -7.80 5.58 7.57
N VAL A 38 -8.16 5.43 6.30
CA VAL A 38 -7.75 6.34 5.22
C VAL A 38 -8.93 7.19 4.80
N GLU A 39 -8.80 8.50 4.94
CA GLU A 39 -9.81 9.45 4.49
C GLU A 39 -9.53 9.89 3.05
N ALA A 40 -10.54 9.79 2.19
CA ALA A 40 -10.39 10.04 0.75
C ALA A 40 -10.23 11.53 0.40
N SER A 41 -10.50 12.44 1.32
CA SER A 41 -10.33 13.91 1.13
C SER A 41 -11.08 14.46 -0.10
N GLY A 42 -12.31 13.99 -0.33
CA GLY A 42 -13.13 14.39 -1.47
C GLY A 42 -12.77 13.73 -2.80
N LYS A 43 -11.82 12.82 -2.81
CA LYS A 43 -11.38 12.09 -4.01
C LYS A 43 -12.17 10.80 -4.19
N LYS A 44 -12.32 10.38 -5.44
CA LYS A 44 -12.92 9.08 -5.77
C LYS A 44 -11.84 8.00 -5.68
N CYS A 45 -11.92 7.17 -4.65
CA CYS A 45 -10.93 6.15 -4.36
C CYS A 45 -11.57 4.77 -4.25
N GLN A 46 -10.75 3.75 -4.44
CA GLN A 46 -11.10 2.36 -4.17
C GLN A 46 -10.08 1.74 -3.21
N ALA A 47 -10.57 0.92 -2.28
CA ALA A 47 -9.72 0.09 -1.44
C ALA A 47 -9.55 -1.28 -2.08
N ILE A 48 -8.31 -1.69 -2.28
CA ILE A 48 -7.95 -2.95 -2.92
C ILE A 48 -7.19 -3.81 -1.93
N LYS A 49 -7.70 -4.98 -1.62
CA LYS A 49 -6.93 -5.97 -0.88
C LYS A 49 -5.94 -6.62 -1.83
N VAL A 50 -4.64 -6.37 -1.60
CA VAL A 50 -3.60 -6.76 -2.55
C VAL A 50 -3.15 -8.20 -2.29
N ASP A 51 -2.66 -8.49 -1.08
CA ASP A 51 -2.16 -9.81 -0.75
C ASP A 51 -3.30 -10.83 -0.62
N GLY A 52 -3.20 -11.91 -1.37
CA GLY A 52 -4.16 -13.01 -1.36
C GLY A 52 -5.39 -12.81 -2.25
N GLU A 53 -5.76 -11.58 -2.64
CA GLU A 53 -6.89 -11.33 -3.52
C GLU A 53 -6.47 -10.84 -4.91
N LEU A 54 -5.83 -9.67 -4.98
CA LEU A 54 -5.34 -9.15 -6.26
C LEU A 54 -4.12 -9.92 -6.76
N ILE A 55 -3.20 -10.23 -5.86
CA ILE A 55 -1.94 -10.89 -6.17
C ILE A 55 -1.78 -12.12 -5.28
N GLU A 56 -1.86 -13.29 -5.88
CA GLU A 56 -1.75 -14.59 -5.19
C GLU A 56 -0.35 -15.18 -5.25
N ILE A 57 0.48 -14.69 -6.17
CA ILE A 57 1.81 -15.25 -6.43
C ILE A 57 2.89 -14.60 -5.57
N GLN A 58 3.90 -15.41 -5.22
CA GLN A 58 5.12 -14.93 -4.56
C GLN A 58 5.97 -14.05 -5.50
N PRO A 59 6.79 -13.13 -4.98
CA PRO A 59 6.99 -12.84 -3.56
C PRO A 59 5.83 -12.07 -2.93
N HIS A 60 5.76 -12.08 -1.60
CA HIS A 60 4.70 -11.43 -0.85
C HIS A 60 4.55 -9.95 -1.19
N LYS A 61 3.30 -9.50 -1.20
CA LYS A 61 2.90 -8.13 -1.50
C LYS A 61 2.35 -7.47 -0.23
N CYS A 62 2.14 -6.15 -0.28
CA CYS A 62 1.53 -5.44 0.83
C CYS A 62 0.04 -5.79 1.00
N ASP A 63 -0.53 -5.47 2.15
CA ASP A 63 -1.91 -5.84 2.47
C ASP A 63 -2.93 -5.07 1.65
N TRP A 64 -2.78 -3.74 1.56
CA TRP A 64 -3.78 -2.87 0.97
C TRP A 64 -3.20 -1.83 0.03
N CYS A 65 -4.01 -1.44 -0.96
CA CYS A 65 -3.78 -0.28 -1.82
C CYS A 65 -5.06 0.55 -1.87
N ILE A 66 -4.96 1.84 -1.56
CA ILE A 66 -6.02 2.80 -1.84
C ILE A 66 -5.62 3.54 -3.11
N ARG A 67 -6.46 3.47 -4.13
CA ARG A 67 -6.17 4.04 -5.45
C ARG A 67 -7.20 5.09 -5.83
N GLU A 68 -6.74 6.27 -6.23
CA GLU A 68 -7.59 7.30 -6.82
C GLU A 68 -7.85 6.98 -8.30
N TYR A 69 -9.12 7.02 -8.71
CA TYR A 69 -9.51 6.67 -10.07
C TYR A 69 -8.91 7.59 -11.15
N ASP A 70 -8.99 8.91 -10.91
CA ASP A 70 -8.65 9.89 -11.94
C ASP A 70 -7.15 10.00 -12.19
N THR A 71 -6.34 9.93 -11.15
CA THR A 71 -4.89 10.15 -11.22
C THR A 71 -4.06 8.87 -11.21
N GLY A 72 -4.64 7.77 -10.72
CA GLY A 72 -3.92 6.52 -10.46
C GLY A 72 -2.95 6.59 -9.28
N ILE A 73 -2.97 7.66 -8.49
CA ILE A 73 -2.17 7.75 -7.26
C ILE A 73 -2.61 6.66 -6.29
N CYS A 74 -1.62 5.97 -5.73
CA CYS A 74 -1.82 4.87 -4.79
C CYS A 74 -1.24 5.17 -3.42
N LEU A 75 -1.95 4.75 -2.39
CA LEU A 75 -1.40 4.57 -1.05
C LEU A 75 -1.20 3.07 -0.83
N PHE A 76 0.05 2.64 -0.70
CA PHE A 76 0.38 1.26 -0.38
C PHE A 76 0.53 1.12 1.12
N ILE A 77 -0.18 0.16 1.70
CA ILE A 77 -0.28 0.00 3.15
C ILE A 77 0.07 -1.43 3.55
N GLU A 78 1.01 -1.55 4.46
CA GLU A 78 1.39 -2.81 5.10
C GLU A 78 1.16 -2.72 6.61
N LEU A 79 0.49 -3.71 7.16
CA LEU A 79 0.16 -3.82 8.58
C LEU A 79 1.12 -4.80 9.25
N LYS A 80 1.93 -4.34 10.20
CA LYS A 80 2.95 -5.14 10.89
C LYS A 80 2.79 -5.13 12.40
N SER A 81 3.21 -6.22 13.04
CA SER A 81 3.10 -6.36 14.50
C SER A 81 4.06 -5.47 15.24
N GLY A 82 5.30 -5.36 14.80
CA GLY A 82 6.32 -4.66 15.56
C GLY A 82 7.43 -4.04 14.72
N LYS A 83 8.16 -3.15 15.36
CA LYS A 83 9.24 -2.34 14.76
C LYS A 83 10.38 -3.12 14.10
N LYS A 84 10.57 -4.39 14.47
CA LYS A 84 11.59 -5.26 13.86
C LYS A 84 11.23 -5.65 12.42
N GLU A 85 9.99 -5.47 12.00
CA GLU A 85 9.48 -5.90 10.69
C GLU A 85 9.49 -4.77 9.65
N VAL A 86 10.11 -3.61 9.91
CA VAL A 86 10.14 -2.47 8.99
C VAL A 86 10.78 -2.84 7.65
N SER A 87 11.93 -3.52 7.66
CA SER A 87 12.59 -3.94 6.41
C SER A 87 11.71 -4.90 5.62
N HIS A 88 11.02 -5.81 6.28
CA HIS A 88 10.09 -6.73 5.64
C HIS A 88 8.89 -5.98 5.01
N ALA A 89 8.34 -4.98 5.73
CA ALA A 89 7.28 -4.13 5.19
C ALA A 89 7.75 -3.37 3.95
N MET A 90 8.96 -2.84 3.96
CA MET A 90 9.57 -2.18 2.79
C MET A 90 9.66 -3.13 1.60
N ASP A 91 10.11 -4.37 1.81
CA ASP A 91 10.24 -5.37 0.74
C ASP A 91 8.88 -5.74 0.15
N GLN A 92 7.86 -5.92 0.98
CA GLN A 92 6.51 -6.25 0.53
C GLN A 92 5.89 -5.10 -0.29
N ILE A 93 6.06 -3.86 0.16
CA ILE A 93 5.59 -2.68 -0.58
C ILE A 93 6.39 -2.52 -1.87
N ALA A 94 7.71 -2.71 -1.85
CA ALA A 94 8.55 -2.66 -3.04
C ALA A 94 8.12 -3.68 -4.10
N ASN A 95 7.84 -4.90 -3.69
CA ASN A 95 7.34 -5.95 -4.58
C ASN A 95 5.98 -5.58 -5.19
N THR A 96 5.11 -4.96 -4.41
CA THR A 96 3.81 -4.46 -4.87
C THR A 96 3.97 -3.35 -5.91
N ILE A 97 4.84 -2.38 -5.65
CA ILE A 97 5.12 -1.28 -6.59
C ILE A 97 5.65 -1.82 -7.92
N LYS A 98 6.59 -2.75 -7.89
CA LYS A 98 7.13 -3.39 -9.12
C LYS A 98 6.01 -4.05 -9.91
N TRP A 99 5.12 -4.75 -9.24
CA TRP A 99 4.00 -5.44 -9.86
C TRP A 99 3.02 -4.43 -10.48
N PHE A 100 2.66 -3.36 -9.76
CA PHE A 100 1.78 -2.30 -10.27
C PHE A 100 2.39 -1.58 -11.49
N LYS A 101 3.68 -1.26 -11.45
CA LYS A 101 4.37 -0.64 -12.59
C LYS A 101 4.36 -1.53 -13.83
N GLN A 102 4.43 -2.84 -13.65
CA GLN A 102 4.44 -3.79 -14.76
C GLN A 102 3.05 -4.02 -15.35
N TYR A 103 2.00 -4.02 -14.53
CA TYR A 103 0.69 -4.48 -14.92
C TYR A 103 -0.40 -3.42 -14.88
N THR A 104 -0.14 -2.23 -14.34
CA THR A 104 -1.11 -1.13 -14.30
C THR A 104 -0.60 0.09 -15.01
N GLU A 105 -1.46 0.73 -15.78
CA GLU A 105 -1.16 1.98 -16.46
C GLU A 105 -2.34 2.97 -16.24
N PRO A 106 -2.04 4.26 -16.01
CA PRO A 106 -0.74 4.79 -15.62
C PRO A 106 -0.46 4.56 -14.11
N PHE A 107 0.80 4.27 -13.77
CA PHE A 107 1.23 4.26 -12.38
C PHE A 107 1.67 5.69 -11.99
N ALA A 108 1.04 6.27 -11.00
CA ALA A 108 1.34 7.64 -10.60
C ALA A 108 2.64 7.71 -9.76
N ILE A 109 3.54 8.58 -10.18
CA ILE A 109 4.85 8.77 -9.53
C ILE A 109 4.78 9.38 -8.13
N HIS A 110 3.62 9.95 -7.75
CA HIS A 110 3.40 10.57 -6.43
C HIS A 110 2.72 9.63 -5.43
N SER A 111 2.76 8.34 -5.68
CA SER A 111 2.25 7.34 -4.74
C SER A 111 2.99 7.38 -3.41
N LYS A 112 2.30 7.02 -2.32
CA LYS A 112 2.83 7.02 -0.95
C LYS A 112 2.78 5.64 -0.36
N CYS A 113 3.68 5.36 0.58
CA CYS A 113 3.81 4.07 1.23
C CYS A 113 3.74 4.23 2.75
N TYR A 114 2.98 3.37 3.40
CA TYR A 114 2.80 3.37 4.85
C TYR A 114 3.00 1.97 5.43
N ALA A 115 3.83 1.89 6.47
CA ALA A 115 3.87 0.74 7.36
C ALA A 115 3.17 1.12 8.66
N ILE A 116 2.16 0.34 9.05
CA ILE A 116 1.36 0.57 10.24
C ILE A 116 1.75 -0.45 11.31
N MET A 117 2.33 0.04 12.40
CA MET A 117 2.92 -0.77 13.46
C MET A 117 2.00 -0.89 14.66
N LYS A 118 1.58 -2.12 15.00
CA LYS A 118 0.69 -2.38 16.14
C LYS A 118 1.37 -2.10 17.48
N LYS A 119 2.64 -2.45 17.62
CA LYS A 119 3.40 -2.36 18.88
C LYS A 119 4.35 -1.18 18.94
N GLY A 120 4.03 -0.10 18.24
CA GLY A 120 4.82 1.12 18.22
C GLY A 120 5.81 1.22 17.08
N CYS A 121 6.20 2.45 16.78
CA CYS A 121 7.13 2.76 15.71
C CYS A 121 8.58 2.57 16.17
N PRO A 122 9.51 2.24 15.24
CA PRO A 122 10.93 2.24 15.57
C PRO A 122 11.41 3.64 15.90
N ALA A 123 12.38 3.73 16.78
CA ALA A 123 13.05 4.98 17.10
C ALA A 123 13.74 5.57 15.87
N PHE A 124 13.89 6.88 15.85
CA PHE A 124 14.68 7.56 14.83
C PHE A 124 16.11 7.02 14.82
N SER A 125 16.63 6.70 13.65
CA SER A 125 18.00 6.27 13.46
C SER A 125 18.54 6.68 12.10
N THR A 126 19.84 6.87 11.99
CA THR A 126 20.51 7.15 10.72
C THR A 126 20.32 5.99 9.74
N LYS A 127 20.35 4.76 10.23
CA LYS A 127 20.11 3.56 9.42
C LYS A 127 18.70 3.57 8.80
N LEU A 128 17.67 3.88 9.59
CA LEU A 128 16.30 3.96 9.11
C LEU A 128 16.13 5.07 8.07
N GLN A 129 16.70 6.23 8.30
CA GLN A 129 16.65 7.35 7.34
C GLN A 129 17.38 6.99 6.04
N GLY A 130 18.47 6.25 6.12
CA GLY A 130 19.18 5.72 4.96
C GLY A 130 18.32 4.74 4.14
N LEU A 131 17.61 3.84 4.80
CA LEU A 131 16.68 2.91 4.15
C LEU A 131 15.53 3.64 3.45
N LYS A 132 14.95 4.64 4.09
CA LYS A 132 13.88 5.48 3.50
C LYS A 132 14.37 6.22 2.26
N ARG A 133 15.57 6.78 2.29
CA ARG A 133 16.18 7.46 1.13
C ARG A 133 16.42 6.49 -0.03
N LYS A 134 16.97 5.33 0.25
CA LYS A 134 17.19 4.28 -0.77
C LYS A 134 15.86 3.85 -1.39
N PHE A 135 14.83 3.67 -0.58
CA PHE A 135 13.50 3.30 -1.04
C PHE A 135 12.93 4.38 -1.99
N LYS A 136 12.98 5.64 -1.59
CA LYS A 136 12.52 6.76 -2.42
C LYS A 136 13.28 6.86 -3.74
N THR A 137 14.60 6.69 -3.70
CA THR A 137 15.44 6.71 -4.92
C THR A 137 15.07 5.56 -5.85
N ALA A 138 14.85 4.36 -5.33
CA ALA A 138 14.54 3.19 -6.12
C ALA A 138 13.13 3.19 -6.72
N TYR A 139 12.14 3.69 -5.97
CA TYR A 139 10.72 3.55 -6.33
C TYR A 139 9.98 4.86 -6.54
N GLY A 140 10.58 6.00 -6.25
CA GLY A 140 9.95 7.32 -6.39
C GLY A 140 8.88 7.64 -5.36
N CYS A 141 8.75 6.83 -4.31
CA CYS A 141 7.70 6.95 -3.30
C CYS A 141 8.29 7.22 -1.93
N ASP A 142 7.66 8.11 -1.16
CA ASP A 142 7.98 8.29 0.25
C ASP A 142 7.49 7.10 1.07
N PHE A 143 8.28 6.67 2.04
CA PHE A 143 7.94 5.61 2.98
C PHE A 143 7.75 6.18 4.38
N THR A 144 6.55 6.04 4.93
CA THR A 144 6.16 6.58 6.24
C THR A 144 5.76 5.45 7.18
N ILE A 145 6.20 5.54 8.43
CA ILE A 145 5.85 4.59 9.48
C ILE A 145 4.90 5.28 10.46
N ARG A 146 3.79 4.63 10.78
CA ARG A 146 2.77 5.13 11.71
C ARG A 146 2.33 4.06 12.69
N GLU A 147 1.76 4.49 13.80
CA GLU A 147 1.14 3.58 14.77
C GLU A 147 -0.27 3.16 14.34
N SER A 148 -0.69 1.99 14.81
CA SER A 148 -2.05 1.47 14.61
C SER A 148 -3.11 2.39 15.21
N GLY A 149 -4.27 2.46 14.58
CA GLY A 149 -5.41 3.23 15.05
C GLY A 149 -5.47 4.67 14.58
N ILE A 150 -4.52 5.13 13.78
CA ILE A 150 -4.50 6.50 13.26
C ILE A 150 -5.38 6.67 12.01
N LYS A 151 -5.58 7.94 11.66
CA LYS A 151 -6.18 8.35 10.38
C LYS A 151 -5.10 8.90 9.45
N ILE A 152 -5.19 8.52 8.18
CA ILE A 152 -4.33 9.01 7.10
C ILE A 152 -5.22 9.77 6.12
N GLN A 153 -4.76 10.93 5.68
CA GLN A 153 -5.40 11.68 4.60
C GLN A 153 -4.80 11.24 3.25
N PHE A 154 -5.67 11.03 2.30
CA PHE A 154 -5.23 10.69 0.92
C PHE A 154 -4.55 11.87 0.24
#